data_8005fa1475926284f11815d983889917
#
_entry.id   8005fa1475926284f11815d983889917
#
_cell.length_a   1.000
_cell.length_b   1.000
_cell.length_c   1.000
_cell.angle_alpha   90.00
_cell.angle_beta   90.00
_cell.angle_gamma   90.00
#
_symmetry.space_group_name_H-M   'P 1'
#
loop_
_entity.id
_entity.type
_entity.pdbx_description
1 polymer ?
#
loop_
_entity_poly.entity_id
_entity_poly.type
_entity_poly.pdbx_seq_one_letter_code
_entity_poly.pdbx_strand_id
1 'polypeptide(L)'
;MVEGLLAIAGEMFLDRGYRATTIEAVAAAAAVAKKTIYAQFGGKAGLFRAVYQNIAKKRGKLLPLGDAGSGRDGLVKRAEAIVDGAFERHAVQFNQLLMREGASFPELQQITLEITEFHITAPLVKYLAREFPCATEERLSFLAETFINILLGRYIALVSQPGIMELRPWYTRERIEEMCNMFWEGCEGFVAPSPAGYEANEQDRTGAR
;
A
#
# COMPACT_ATOMS: atom_id res chain seq x y z
N MET A 1 -9.05 17.08 19.66
CA MET A 1 -7.65 17.32 20.13
C MET A 1 -6.64 16.43 19.37
N VAL A 2 -6.76 15.10 19.34
CA VAL A 2 -5.82 14.20 18.63
C VAL A 2 -5.79 14.46 17.13
N GLU A 3 -6.93 14.59 16.47
CA GLU A 3 -6.99 14.84 15.02
C GLU A 3 -6.30 16.15 14.61
N GLY A 4 -6.43 17.21 15.43
CA GLY A 4 -5.74 18.49 15.18
C GLY A 4 -4.23 18.34 15.28
N LEU A 5 -3.74 17.62 16.30
CA LEU A 5 -2.32 17.31 16.45
C LEU A 5 -1.78 16.51 15.25
N LEU A 6 -2.52 15.47 14.81
CA LEU A 6 -2.11 14.65 13.67
C LEU A 6 -2.12 15.45 12.35
N ALA A 7 -3.06 16.37 12.17
CA ALA A 7 -3.08 17.26 11.01
C ALA A 7 -1.84 18.17 10.98
N ILE A 8 -1.55 18.87 12.11
CA ILE A 8 -0.36 19.73 12.24
C ILE A 8 0.94 18.94 12.02
N ALA A 9 1.07 17.77 12.65
CA ALA A 9 2.24 16.92 12.47
C ALA A 9 2.38 16.44 11.02
N GLY A 10 1.27 16.12 10.36
CA GLY A 10 1.25 15.71 8.96
C GLY A 10 1.77 16.79 8.04
N GLU A 11 1.27 18.00 8.13
CA GLU A 11 1.76 19.15 7.36
C GLU A 11 3.25 19.40 7.60
N MET A 12 3.70 19.34 8.87
CA MET A 12 5.11 19.54 9.20
C MET A 12 6.01 18.44 8.61
N PHE A 13 5.58 17.17 8.62
CA PHE A 13 6.33 16.08 7.98
C PHE A 13 6.40 16.27 6.46
N LEU A 14 5.32 16.70 5.82
CA LEU A 14 5.29 16.91 4.38
C LEU A 14 6.12 18.10 3.95
N ASP A 15 6.06 19.21 4.69
CA ASP A 15 6.76 20.45 4.34
C ASP A 15 8.27 20.39 4.61
N ARG A 16 8.65 19.87 5.79
CA ARG A 16 10.04 19.91 6.28
C ARG A 16 10.78 18.58 6.11
N GLY A 17 10.05 17.51 5.85
CA GLY A 17 10.56 16.15 5.87
C GLY A 17 10.56 15.52 7.26
N TYR A 18 10.80 14.21 7.29
CA TYR A 18 10.86 13.47 8.53
C TYR A 18 12.06 13.92 9.37
N ARG A 19 13.26 14.04 8.78
CA ARG A 19 14.51 14.42 9.50
C ARG A 19 14.35 15.73 10.27
N ALA A 20 13.87 16.78 9.60
CA ALA A 20 13.83 18.13 10.17
C ALA A 20 12.63 18.38 11.11
N THR A 21 11.61 17.53 11.09
CA THR A 21 10.48 17.63 12.01
C THR A 21 10.85 17.08 13.39
N THR A 22 10.75 17.89 14.44
CA THR A 22 11.03 17.47 15.83
C THR A 22 9.77 17.41 16.66
N ILE A 23 9.77 16.60 17.73
CA ILE A 23 8.63 16.52 18.66
C ILE A 23 8.41 17.88 19.33
N GLU A 24 9.50 18.64 19.61
CA GLU A 24 9.43 20.00 20.17
C GLU A 24 8.67 20.96 19.29
N ALA A 25 9.00 20.94 17.99
CA ALA A 25 8.35 21.82 17.02
C ALA A 25 6.86 21.46 16.84
N VAL A 26 6.53 20.17 16.78
CA VAL A 26 5.13 19.71 16.71
C VAL A 26 4.38 20.07 17.99
N ALA A 27 4.95 19.86 19.17
CA ALA A 27 4.32 20.18 20.45
C ALA A 27 4.00 21.67 20.56
N ALA A 28 4.96 22.52 20.15
CA ALA A 28 4.76 23.98 20.12
C ALA A 28 3.66 24.39 19.13
N ALA A 29 3.68 23.86 17.90
CA ALA A 29 2.70 24.18 16.88
C ALA A 29 1.27 23.71 17.22
N ALA A 30 1.15 22.55 17.88
CA ALA A 30 -0.12 21.99 18.32
C ALA A 30 -0.59 22.48 19.69
N ALA A 31 0.18 23.35 20.37
CA ALA A 31 -0.08 23.85 21.72
C ALA A 31 -0.30 22.71 22.75
N VAL A 32 0.51 21.65 22.68
CA VAL A 32 0.46 20.51 23.61
C VAL A 32 1.82 20.31 24.30
N ALA A 33 1.83 19.66 25.47
CA ALA A 33 3.09 19.32 26.12
C ALA A 33 3.78 18.17 25.39
N LYS A 34 5.13 18.22 25.25
CA LYS A 34 5.92 17.13 24.67
C LYS A 34 5.62 15.76 25.31
N LYS A 35 5.48 15.74 26.63
CA LYS A 35 5.18 14.53 27.38
C LYS A 35 3.87 13.87 26.93
N THR A 36 2.91 14.66 26.43
CA THR A 36 1.64 14.15 25.89
C THR A 36 1.89 13.39 24.59
N ILE A 37 2.76 13.93 23.70
CA ILE A 37 3.13 13.24 22.46
C ILE A 37 3.88 11.95 22.76
N TYR A 38 4.85 11.98 23.67
CA TYR A 38 5.59 10.75 24.05
C TYR A 38 4.67 9.71 24.71
N ALA A 39 3.78 10.12 25.61
CA ALA A 39 2.84 9.21 26.27
C ALA A 39 1.85 8.56 25.28
N GLN A 40 1.44 9.29 24.24
CA GLN A 40 0.39 8.86 23.31
C GLN A 40 0.95 8.10 22.11
N PHE A 41 2.14 8.46 21.64
CA PHE A 41 2.71 7.95 20.39
C PHE A 41 4.08 7.27 20.59
N GLY A 42 4.68 7.35 21.74
CA GLY A 42 6.00 6.76 22.02
C GLY A 42 7.19 7.51 21.41
N GLY A 43 6.94 8.60 20.66
CA GLY A 43 7.98 9.39 20.01
C GLY A 43 7.67 9.70 18.54
N LYS A 44 8.71 10.13 17.81
CA LYS A 44 8.56 10.65 16.44
C LYS A 44 8.09 9.59 15.44
N ALA A 45 8.65 8.38 15.50
CA ALA A 45 8.24 7.28 14.63
C ALA A 45 6.77 6.89 14.86
N GLY A 46 6.35 6.77 16.14
CA GLY A 46 4.95 6.49 16.47
C GLY A 46 3.99 7.62 16.08
N LEU A 47 4.42 8.88 16.22
CA LEU A 47 3.64 10.03 15.73
C LEU A 47 3.49 9.99 14.19
N PHE A 48 4.57 9.72 13.46
CA PHE A 48 4.54 9.56 12.00
C PHE A 48 3.62 8.41 11.58
N ARG A 49 3.71 7.26 12.26
CA ARG A 49 2.81 6.11 12.04
C ARG A 49 1.36 6.53 12.22
N ALA A 50 1.02 7.24 13.30
CA ALA A 50 -0.34 7.69 13.58
C ALA A 50 -0.85 8.69 12.53
N VAL A 51 0.00 9.59 12.05
CA VAL A 51 -0.31 10.52 10.95
C VAL A 51 -0.61 9.75 9.68
N TYR A 52 0.25 8.82 9.28
CA TYR A 52 0.07 8.04 8.06
C TYR A 52 -1.16 7.14 8.13
N GLN A 53 -1.40 6.48 9.27
CA GLN A 53 -2.63 5.71 9.50
C GLN A 53 -3.89 6.59 9.41
N ASN A 54 -3.85 7.81 9.95
CA ASN A 54 -4.99 8.74 9.86
C ASN A 54 -5.30 9.13 8.41
N ILE A 55 -4.27 9.36 7.61
CA ILE A 55 -4.41 9.62 6.17
C ILE A 55 -4.97 8.37 5.47
N ALA A 56 -4.39 7.20 5.70
CA ALA A 56 -4.86 5.94 5.12
C ALA A 56 -6.31 5.61 5.54
N LYS A 57 -6.67 5.85 6.80
CA LYS A 57 -8.05 5.66 7.30
C LYS A 57 -9.06 6.61 6.66
N LYS A 58 -8.68 7.87 6.43
CA LYS A 58 -9.54 8.81 5.70
C LYS A 58 -9.77 8.34 4.26
N ARG A 59 -8.74 7.75 3.62
CA ARG A 59 -8.85 7.09 2.32
C ARG A 59 -9.71 5.84 2.39
N GLY A 60 -9.54 4.99 3.40
CA GLY A 60 -10.33 3.76 3.58
C GLY A 60 -11.84 4.00 3.72
N LYS A 61 -12.25 5.21 4.12
CA LYS A 61 -13.65 5.65 4.00
C LYS A 61 -14.06 5.98 2.55
N LEU A 62 -13.09 6.28 1.68
CA LEU A 62 -13.28 6.52 0.24
C LEU A 62 -13.05 5.23 -0.58
N LEU A 63 -12.41 4.22 0.01
CA LEU A 63 -12.06 2.95 -0.62
C LEU A 63 -12.85 1.81 0.04
N PRO A 64 -14.05 1.44 -0.47
CA PRO A 64 -14.76 0.27 0.01
C PRO A 64 -14.07 -1.01 -0.50
N LEU A 65 -12.78 -1.24 -0.13
CA LEU A 65 -12.07 -2.46 -0.52
C LEU A 65 -12.76 -3.71 0.05
N GLY A 66 -13.55 -3.55 1.12
CA GLY A 66 -14.29 -4.65 1.75
C GLY A 66 -15.54 -5.09 1.00
N ASP A 67 -16.27 -4.17 0.36
CA ASP A 67 -17.61 -4.43 -0.20
C ASP A 67 -17.79 -3.94 -1.64
N ALA A 68 -16.75 -3.99 -2.45
CA ALA A 68 -16.79 -3.56 -3.86
C ALA A 68 -17.40 -4.61 -4.81
N GLY A 69 -18.08 -5.64 -4.29
CA GLY A 69 -18.64 -6.74 -5.08
C GLY A 69 -17.68 -7.90 -5.30
N SER A 70 -18.07 -8.87 -6.11
CA SER A 70 -17.35 -10.10 -6.45
C SER A 70 -16.94 -10.14 -7.92
N GLY A 71 -16.20 -11.17 -8.30
CA GLY A 71 -15.78 -11.42 -9.68
C GLY A 71 -14.91 -10.31 -10.26
N ARG A 72 -14.71 -10.33 -11.56
CA ARG A 72 -13.86 -9.34 -12.27
C ARG A 72 -14.29 -7.89 -12.01
N ASP A 73 -15.59 -7.61 -11.99
CA ASP A 73 -16.10 -6.26 -11.69
C ASP A 73 -15.73 -5.79 -10.29
N GLY A 74 -15.75 -6.69 -9.33
CA GLY A 74 -15.28 -6.42 -7.97
C GLY A 74 -13.78 -6.11 -7.91
N LEU A 75 -12.96 -6.76 -8.75
CA LEU A 75 -11.54 -6.46 -8.88
C LEU A 75 -11.31 -5.07 -9.50
N VAL A 76 -12.03 -4.75 -10.57
CA VAL A 76 -11.93 -3.44 -11.24
C VAL A 76 -12.25 -2.30 -10.28
N LYS A 77 -13.32 -2.39 -9.52
CA LYS A 77 -13.66 -1.36 -8.52
C LYS A 77 -12.60 -1.19 -7.45
N ARG A 78 -11.96 -2.28 -7.01
CA ARG A 78 -10.82 -2.23 -6.07
C ARG A 78 -9.60 -1.59 -6.71
N ALA A 79 -9.32 -1.93 -7.96
CA ALA A 79 -8.21 -1.35 -8.71
C ALA A 79 -8.39 0.17 -8.89
N GLU A 80 -9.57 0.63 -9.31
CA GLU A 80 -9.91 2.05 -9.41
C GLU A 80 -9.68 2.76 -8.07
N ALA A 81 -10.18 2.18 -6.99
CA ALA A 81 -10.03 2.73 -5.65
C ALA A 81 -8.57 2.80 -5.20
N ILE A 82 -7.76 1.77 -5.48
CA ILE A 82 -6.31 1.76 -5.17
C ILE A 82 -5.59 2.85 -5.96
N VAL A 83 -5.89 2.99 -7.26
CA VAL A 83 -5.30 4.03 -8.11
C VAL A 83 -5.69 5.42 -7.60
N ASP A 84 -6.97 5.67 -7.35
CA ASP A 84 -7.43 6.97 -6.83
C ASP A 84 -6.76 7.32 -5.50
N GLY A 85 -6.64 6.33 -4.61
CA GLY A 85 -5.92 6.48 -3.35
C GLY A 85 -4.43 6.79 -3.53
N ALA A 86 -3.77 6.18 -4.51
CA ALA A 86 -2.35 6.43 -4.79
C ALA A 86 -2.10 7.86 -5.31
N PHE A 87 -3.02 8.41 -6.11
CA PHE A 87 -2.94 9.76 -6.66
C PHE A 87 -3.57 10.84 -5.77
N GLU A 88 -4.07 10.48 -4.58
CA GLU A 88 -4.50 11.49 -3.62
C GLU A 88 -3.27 12.33 -3.21
N ARG A 89 -3.44 13.66 -3.12
CA ARG A 89 -2.34 14.62 -2.95
C ARG A 89 -1.41 14.28 -1.78
N HIS A 90 -1.96 14.03 -0.59
CA HIS A 90 -1.14 13.69 0.58
C HIS A 90 -0.45 12.33 0.43
N ALA A 91 -1.09 11.37 -0.31
CA ALA A 91 -0.47 10.09 -0.62
C ALA A 91 0.79 10.26 -1.45
N VAL A 92 0.69 11.03 -2.52
CA VAL A 92 1.83 11.35 -3.39
C VAL A 92 2.94 11.99 -2.57
N GLN A 93 2.61 13.02 -1.77
CA GLN A 93 3.60 13.72 -0.95
C GLN A 93 4.27 12.79 0.09
N PHE A 94 3.50 11.91 0.75
CA PHE A 94 4.07 10.91 1.67
C PHE A 94 4.96 9.92 0.95
N ASN A 95 4.55 9.39 -0.20
CA ASN A 95 5.38 8.47 -0.98
C ASN A 95 6.68 9.14 -1.44
N GLN A 96 6.63 10.41 -1.85
CA GLN A 96 7.81 11.19 -2.18
C GLN A 96 8.74 11.37 -0.97
N LEU A 97 8.20 11.64 0.21
CA LEU A 97 8.98 11.71 1.46
C LEU A 97 9.65 10.37 1.76
N LEU A 98 8.92 9.26 1.64
CA LEU A 98 9.46 7.92 1.85
C LEU A 98 10.60 7.59 0.89
N MET A 99 10.46 7.95 -0.39
CA MET A 99 11.52 7.75 -1.38
C MET A 99 12.77 8.57 -1.07
N ARG A 100 12.62 9.79 -0.55
CA ARG A 100 13.76 10.65 -0.20
C ARG A 100 14.47 10.22 1.08
N GLU A 101 13.72 9.80 2.10
CA GLU A 101 14.26 9.65 3.45
C GLU A 101 14.25 8.20 3.97
N GLY A 102 13.52 7.29 3.34
CA GLY A 102 13.36 5.91 3.80
C GLY A 102 14.65 5.13 3.92
N ALA A 103 15.64 5.40 3.06
CA ALA A 103 16.96 4.77 3.15
C ALA A 103 17.74 5.19 4.41
N SER A 104 17.48 6.41 4.94
CA SER A 104 18.13 6.94 6.15
C SER A 104 17.36 6.61 7.42
N PHE A 105 16.10 6.26 7.34
CA PHE A 105 15.18 5.99 8.45
C PHE A 105 14.41 4.69 8.20
N PRO A 106 14.99 3.52 8.57
CA PRO A 106 14.36 2.21 8.31
C PRO A 106 12.95 2.08 8.90
N GLU A 107 12.66 2.79 9.99
CA GLU A 107 11.33 2.82 10.61
C GLU A 107 10.24 3.35 9.67
N LEU A 108 10.58 4.23 8.71
CA LEU A 108 9.63 4.73 7.71
C LEU A 108 9.21 3.63 6.74
N GLN A 109 10.16 2.80 6.32
CA GLN A 109 9.88 1.65 5.44
C GLN A 109 8.97 0.65 6.16
N GLN A 110 9.31 0.31 7.41
CA GLN A 110 8.50 -0.62 8.20
C GLN A 110 7.07 -0.10 8.39
N ILE A 111 6.89 1.17 8.74
CA ILE A 111 5.57 1.79 8.90
C ILE A 111 4.78 1.73 7.58
N THR A 112 5.45 1.94 6.45
CA THR A 112 4.80 1.89 5.13
C THR A 112 4.31 0.49 4.81
N LEU A 113 5.15 -0.53 5.03
CA LEU A 113 4.78 -1.93 4.82
C LEU A 113 3.59 -2.33 5.69
N GLU A 114 3.61 -2.01 6.99
CA GLU A 114 2.50 -2.30 7.91
C GLU A 114 1.17 -1.65 7.45
N ILE A 115 1.22 -0.40 6.99
CA ILE A 115 0.04 0.34 6.56
C ILE A 115 -0.47 -0.18 5.21
N THR A 116 0.41 -0.50 4.28
CA THR A 116 0.06 -1.09 2.98
C THR A 116 -0.57 -2.46 3.19
N GLU A 117 0.04 -3.29 4.05
CA GLU A 117 -0.49 -4.60 4.40
C GLU A 117 -1.91 -4.49 4.96
N PHE A 118 -2.12 -3.65 5.95
CA PHE A 118 -3.42 -3.53 6.61
C PHE A 118 -4.52 -2.95 5.72
N HIS A 119 -4.20 -1.95 4.89
CA HIS A 119 -5.21 -1.20 4.14
C HIS A 119 -5.41 -1.68 2.69
N ILE A 120 -4.43 -2.37 2.11
CA ILE A 120 -4.47 -2.77 0.70
C ILE A 120 -4.29 -4.28 0.55
N THR A 121 -3.14 -4.84 1.01
CA THR A 121 -2.78 -6.23 0.72
C THR A 121 -3.74 -7.20 1.42
N ALA A 122 -3.94 -7.11 2.72
CA ALA A 122 -4.81 -8.04 3.44
C ALA A 122 -6.29 -7.99 2.98
N PRO A 123 -6.91 -6.81 2.73
CA PRO A 123 -8.23 -6.76 2.10
C PRO A 123 -8.29 -7.42 0.71
N LEU A 124 -7.24 -7.27 -0.10
CA LEU A 124 -7.17 -7.89 -1.42
C LEU A 124 -6.99 -9.41 -1.32
N VAL A 125 -6.13 -9.90 -0.42
CA VAL A 125 -5.98 -11.33 -0.11
C VAL A 125 -7.34 -11.92 0.31
N LYS A 126 -8.06 -11.26 1.21
CA LYS A 126 -9.38 -11.69 1.64
C LYS A 126 -10.40 -11.72 0.51
N TYR A 127 -10.33 -10.79 -0.43
CA TYR A 127 -11.15 -10.80 -1.62
C TYR A 127 -10.78 -11.99 -2.51
N LEU A 128 -9.49 -12.17 -2.85
CA LEU A 128 -9.02 -13.27 -3.69
C LEU A 128 -9.32 -14.64 -3.08
N ALA A 129 -9.29 -14.78 -1.75
CA ALA A 129 -9.67 -16.03 -1.06
C ALA A 129 -11.14 -16.42 -1.28
N ARG A 130 -12.03 -15.45 -1.45
CA ARG A 130 -13.44 -15.75 -1.79
C ARG A 130 -13.64 -16.13 -3.25
N GLU A 131 -12.85 -15.52 -4.13
CA GLU A 131 -12.94 -15.79 -5.58
C GLU A 131 -12.21 -17.09 -5.96
N PHE A 132 -11.13 -17.42 -5.25
CA PHE A 132 -10.27 -18.58 -5.52
C PHE A 132 -10.11 -19.47 -4.27
N PRO A 133 -11.18 -20.15 -3.79
CA PRO A 133 -11.16 -20.86 -2.52
C PRO A 133 -10.23 -22.09 -2.49
N CYS A 134 -9.76 -22.55 -3.64
CA CYS A 134 -8.80 -23.65 -3.73
C CYS A 134 -7.33 -23.20 -3.63
N ALA A 135 -7.05 -21.90 -3.64
CA ALA A 135 -5.71 -21.37 -3.53
C ALA A 135 -5.20 -21.39 -2.08
N THR A 136 -3.92 -21.70 -1.88
CA THR A 136 -3.27 -21.59 -0.57
C THR A 136 -3.09 -20.13 -0.18
N GLU A 137 -2.96 -19.86 1.13
CA GLU A 137 -2.73 -18.50 1.65
C GLU A 137 -1.46 -17.86 1.03
N GLU A 138 -0.39 -18.64 0.88
CA GLU A 138 0.86 -18.19 0.24
C GLU A 138 0.62 -17.74 -1.22
N ARG A 139 -0.15 -18.53 -1.99
CA ARG A 139 -0.53 -18.16 -3.37
C ARG A 139 -1.39 -16.91 -3.41
N LEU A 140 -2.35 -16.78 -2.52
CA LEU A 140 -3.21 -15.60 -2.45
C LEU A 140 -2.41 -14.34 -2.12
N SER A 141 -1.46 -14.42 -1.20
CA SER A 141 -0.55 -13.31 -0.87
C SER A 141 0.31 -12.91 -2.06
N PHE A 142 0.91 -13.89 -2.73
CA PHE A 142 1.68 -13.67 -3.97
C PHE A 142 0.84 -13.01 -5.08
N LEU A 143 -0.40 -13.47 -5.28
CA LEU A 143 -1.31 -12.90 -6.26
C LEU A 143 -1.69 -11.45 -5.92
N ALA A 144 -1.96 -11.16 -4.64
CA ALA A 144 -2.27 -9.80 -4.20
C ALA A 144 -1.11 -8.83 -4.42
N GLU A 145 0.11 -9.22 -4.06
CA GLU A 145 1.32 -8.43 -4.31
C GLU A 145 1.59 -8.24 -5.81
N THR A 146 1.44 -9.31 -6.60
CA THR A 146 1.58 -9.26 -8.05
C THR A 146 0.58 -8.29 -8.68
N PHE A 147 -0.67 -8.32 -8.25
CA PHE A 147 -1.70 -7.40 -8.72
C PHE A 147 -1.37 -5.94 -8.41
N ILE A 148 -0.93 -5.66 -7.18
CA ILE A 148 -0.51 -4.31 -6.78
C ILE A 148 0.66 -3.83 -7.65
N ASN A 149 1.63 -4.70 -7.94
CA ASN A 149 2.77 -4.37 -8.79
C ASN A 149 2.37 -4.13 -10.25
N ILE A 150 1.47 -4.93 -10.81
CA ILE A 150 0.91 -4.69 -12.16
C ILE A 150 0.20 -3.34 -12.19
N LEU A 151 -0.63 -3.06 -11.21
CA LEU A 151 -1.47 -1.87 -11.15
C LEU A 151 -0.65 -0.59 -10.90
N LEU A 152 0.26 -0.61 -9.92
CA LEU A 152 0.97 0.58 -9.46
C LEU A 152 2.45 0.64 -9.88
N GLY A 153 2.98 -0.35 -10.62
CA GLY A 153 4.41 -0.38 -10.96
C GLY A 153 4.89 0.89 -11.67
N ARG A 154 4.10 1.42 -12.63
CA ARG A 154 4.41 2.68 -13.29
C ARG A 154 4.36 3.88 -12.32
N TYR A 155 3.38 3.92 -11.43
CA TYR A 155 3.29 4.96 -10.39
C TYR A 155 4.50 4.91 -9.45
N ILE A 156 4.85 3.73 -8.94
CA ILE A 156 5.98 3.54 -8.03
C ILE A 156 7.30 3.98 -8.69
N ALA A 157 7.51 3.64 -9.96
CA ALA A 157 8.70 4.02 -10.70
C ALA A 157 8.85 5.55 -10.89
N LEU A 158 7.74 6.29 -10.91
CA LEU A 158 7.70 7.71 -11.25
C LEU A 158 7.29 8.62 -10.09
N VAL A 159 6.89 8.08 -8.93
CA VAL A 159 6.33 8.88 -7.82
C VAL A 159 7.28 9.97 -7.32
N SER A 160 8.59 9.75 -7.40
CA SER A 160 9.62 10.75 -7.03
C SER A 160 9.87 11.82 -8.09
N GLN A 161 9.33 11.66 -9.30
CA GLN A 161 9.54 12.59 -10.39
C GLN A 161 8.59 13.80 -10.30
N PRO A 162 9.04 15.00 -10.74
CA PRO A 162 8.12 16.12 -10.96
C PRO A 162 7.01 15.72 -11.93
N GLY A 163 5.79 16.24 -11.70
CA GLY A 163 4.66 15.98 -12.60
C GLY A 163 4.00 14.62 -12.45
N ILE A 164 4.26 13.89 -11.38
CA ILE A 164 3.61 12.58 -11.14
C ILE A 164 2.08 12.63 -11.25
N MET A 165 1.45 13.76 -10.89
CA MET A 165 0.00 13.94 -11.02
C MET A 165 -0.49 13.91 -12.47
N GLU A 166 0.36 14.25 -13.42
CA GLU A 166 0.07 14.18 -14.86
C GLU A 166 -0.02 12.73 -15.36
N LEU A 167 0.46 11.78 -14.58
CA LEU A 167 0.32 10.35 -14.88
C LEU A 167 -1.11 9.82 -14.60
N ARG A 168 -1.91 10.48 -13.73
CA ARG A 168 -3.26 9.98 -13.37
C ARG A 168 -4.15 9.74 -14.59
N PRO A 169 -4.18 10.59 -15.62
CA PRO A 169 -4.96 10.35 -16.85
C PRO A 169 -4.52 9.10 -17.65
N TRP A 170 -3.31 8.59 -17.44
CA TRP A 170 -2.88 7.33 -18.06
C TRP A 170 -3.68 6.12 -17.53
N TYR A 171 -4.15 6.19 -16.28
CA TYR A 171 -5.00 5.18 -15.65
C TYR A 171 -6.46 5.41 -16.02
N THR A 172 -6.80 5.24 -17.30
CA THR A 172 -8.20 5.25 -17.71
C THR A 172 -8.93 4.02 -17.20
N ARG A 173 -10.25 4.05 -17.16
CA ARG A 173 -11.06 2.90 -16.76
C ARG A 173 -10.77 1.68 -17.63
N GLU A 174 -10.71 1.88 -18.94
CA GLU A 174 -10.42 0.83 -19.92
C GLU A 174 -9.07 0.14 -19.63
N ARG A 175 -8.02 0.91 -19.35
CA ARG A 175 -6.70 0.35 -19.00
C ARG A 175 -6.70 -0.40 -17.69
N ILE A 176 -7.43 0.08 -16.69
CA ILE A 176 -7.59 -0.62 -15.41
C ILE A 176 -8.33 -1.93 -15.65
N GLU A 177 -9.41 -1.93 -16.45
CA GLU A 177 -10.16 -3.13 -16.84
C GLU A 177 -9.27 -4.14 -17.58
N GLU A 178 -8.45 -3.68 -18.54
CA GLU A 178 -7.49 -4.53 -19.25
C GLU A 178 -6.48 -5.19 -18.31
N MET A 179 -5.88 -4.42 -17.39
CA MET A 179 -4.96 -4.96 -16.36
C MET A 179 -5.66 -5.99 -15.45
N CYS A 180 -6.87 -5.71 -15.03
CA CYS A 180 -7.67 -6.62 -14.21
C CYS A 180 -8.01 -7.91 -14.98
N ASN A 181 -8.39 -7.83 -16.24
CA ASN A 181 -8.71 -8.99 -17.07
C ASN A 181 -7.47 -9.88 -17.27
N MET A 182 -6.35 -9.28 -17.64
CA MET A 182 -5.08 -9.99 -17.81
C MET A 182 -4.64 -10.71 -16.52
N PHE A 183 -4.76 -10.03 -15.38
CA PHE A 183 -4.46 -10.62 -14.08
C PHE A 183 -5.43 -11.76 -13.74
N TRP A 184 -6.73 -11.56 -13.96
CA TRP A 184 -7.76 -12.55 -13.64
C TRP A 184 -7.59 -13.84 -14.43
N GLU A 185 -7.37 -13.75 -15.73
CA GLU A 185 -7.11 -14.91 -16.61
C GLU A 185 -5.84 -15.66 -16.19
N GLY A 186 -4.81 -14.90 -15.78
CA GLY A 186 -3.60 -15.48 -15.17
C GLY A 186 -3.90 -16.24 -13.88
N CYS A 187 -4.76 -15.72 -13.01
CA CYS A 187 -5.16 -16.39 -11.77
C CYS A 187 -5.90 -17.71 -12.04
N GLU A 188 -6.86 -17.72 -12.98
CA GLU A 188 -7.60 -18.94 -13.35
C GLU A 188 -6.66 -20.07 -13.78
N GLY A 189 -5.64 -19.74 -14.57
CA GLY A 189 -4.63 -20.72 -14.97
C GLY A 189 -3.64 -21.11 -13.86
N PHE A 190 -3.34 -20.19 -12.95
CA PHE A 190 -2.35 -20.41 -11.88
C PHE A 190 -2.94 -21.15 -10.67
N VAL A 191 -4.22 -20.99 -10.39
CA VAL A 191 -4.93 -21.59 -9.24
C VAL A 191 -5.54 -22.94 -9.61
N ALA A 192 -5.75 -23.23 -10.91
CA ALA A 192 -6.20 -24.54 -11.36
C ALA A 192 -5.26 -25.65 -10.82
N PRO A 193 -5.78 -26.78 -10.31
CA PRO A 193 -4.93 -27.88 -9.93
C PRO A 193 -4.06 -28.25 -11.13
N SER A 194 -2.75 -28.30 -10.93
CA SER A 194 -1.80 -28.74 -11.97
C SER A 194 -2.31 -30.05 -12.56
N PRO A 195 -2.46 -30.19 -13.90
CA PRO A 195 -2.80 -31.48 -14.47
C PRO A 195 -1.79 -32.47 -13.92
N ALA A 196 -2.29 -33.55 -13.30
CA ALA A 196 -1.47 -34.60 -12.68
C ALA A 196 -0.35 -35.02 -13.62
N GLY A 197 0.89 -34.65 -13.34
CA GLY A 197 2.04 -35.02 -14.20
C GLY A 197 3.32 -34.20 -14.00
N TYR A 198 3.31 -33.11 -13.22
CA TYR A 198 4.58 -32.42 -12.91
C TYR A 198 5.02 -32.77 -11.47
N GLU A 199 5.31 -34.05 -11.23
CA GLU A 199 6.18 -34.41 -10.12
C GLU A 199 7.58 -33.86 -10.46
N ALA A 200 8.00 -32.82 -9.77
CA ALA A 200 9.36 -32.31 -9.81
C ALA A 200 10.27 -33.47 -9.39
N ASN A 201 11.06 -33.97 -10.34
CA ASN A 201 12.04 -35.00 -10.12
C ASN A 201 13.15 -34.45 -9.22
N GLU A 202 12.95 -34.55 -7.90
CA GLU A 202 13.93 -34.16 -6.86
C GLU A 202 15.13 -35.14 -6.79
N GLN A 203 15.19 -36.16 -7.67
CA GLN A 203 16.22 -37.21 -7.60
C GLN A 203 17.50 -36.92 -8.40
N ASP A 204 17.62 -35.81 -9.10
CA ASP A 204 18.79 -35.56 -9.97
C ASP A 204 19.81 -34.54 -9.42
N ARG A 205 19.77 -34.21 -8.12
CA ARG A 205 20.77 -33.33 -7.48
C ARG A 205 21.76 -34.02 -6.54
N THR A 206 21.77 -35.36 -6.49
CA THR A 206 22.75 -36.08 -5.67
C THR A 206 23.57 -37.05 -6.53
N GLY A 207 24.39 -36.52 -7.43
CA GLY A 207 25.27 -37.35 -8.23
C GLY A 207 26.21 -36.62 -9.15
N ALA A 208 27.08 -35.79 -8.58
CA ALA A 208 28.37 -35.48 -9.21
C ALA A 208 29.35 -34.98 -8.13
N ARG A 209 30.19 -35.91 -7.74
CA ARG A 209 31.47 -35.60 -7.07
C ARG A 209 32.49 -35.11 -8.11
#